data_c8d47d01ec178a54bf64ea1b2b38b1a7
#
_entry.id   c8d47d01ec178a54bf64ea1b2b38b1a7
#
_cell.length_a   1.000
_cell.length_b   1.000
_cell.length_c   1.000
_cell.angle_alpha   90.00
_cell.angle_beta   90.00
_cell.angle_gamma   90.00
#
_symmetry.space_group_name_H-M   'P 1'
#
loop_
_entity.id
_entity.type
_entity.pdbx_description
1 polymer ?
#
loop_
_entity_poly.entity_id
_entity_poly.type
_entity_poly.pdbx_seq_one_letter_code
_entity_poly.pdbx_strand_id
1 'polypeptide(L)'
;MLGFTETQSRTLHLTWIAFFLTFVAWFNMAPFNTTIMHQLGLTETQINILMICNVVLTIPARIIIGTLTDHYGPQKVFSGLLLFAGAVCITFSLAQSFEGLFINRLLMGVVGGGFVVGIKMIAEWFPDNKMGTAQGIYAGWGNFGAAAATFSLPLIALLFSTDIGWRIATAFTGLLCMIWAFIYFRFCPDIPERSPDFETAIHGAFEVQSKKDLILQSIVLFPIYGALMLFIWKLSGHPYTLITSSLSWLLIAGLFGIFIGNIIQCWKFNLPRIEQPTPEDKAYSFSQIAILSLVYSLTFGCELAVISIFPQFLETTFSISVGLAGMLGASYAFMNLIARPGGGWISDRFGRRRTLFILILGGLVSHWFLGEVNSNWPLSTAIVLSLFGSIFFKAGNGACFAAVPLIQKNLTGKMAGLAGAYGSVGAVCFLTLYSFVSPQDFFKIIAAYAFLVFLALFFLKPFRVTSPN
;
A
#
# COMPACT_ATOMS: atom_id res chain seq x y z
N MET A 1 -14.66 -9.31 -24.02
CA MET A 1 -14.25 -7.90 -23.82
C MET A 1 -14.92 -7.40 -22.54
N LEU A 2 -14.23 -6.57 -21.73
CA LEU A 2 -14.71 -6.12 -20.41
C LEU A 2 -15.89 -5.12 -20.48
N GLY A 3 -16.36 -4.74 -21.68
CA GLY A 3 -17.49 -3.84 -21.89
C GLY A 3 -17.29 -2.43 -21.34
N PHE A 4 -16.05 -1.94 -21.30
CA PHE A 4 -15.73 -0.57 -20.93
C PHE A 4 -15.96 0.38 -22.11
N THR A 5 -16.41 1.60 -21.83
CA THR A 5 -16.45 2.67 -22.84
C THR A 5 -15.06 3.12 -23.23
N GLU A 6 -14.90 3.83 -24.33
CA GLU A 6 -13.61 4.37 -24.78
C GLU A 6 -12.98 5.28 -23.72
N THR A 7 -13.78 6.18 -23.14
CA THR A 7 -13.32 7.07 -22.06
C THR A 7 -12.89 6.31 -20.82
N GLN A 8 -13.65 5.29 -20.39
CA GLN A 8 -13.29 4.43 -19.27
C GLN A 8 -11.97 3.70 -19.53
N SER A 9 -11.82 3.11 -20.72
CA SER A 9 -10.59 2.42 -21.11
C SER A 9 -9.39 3.36 -21.13
N ARG A 10 -9.54 4.56 -21.72
CA ARG A 10 -8.49 5.58 -21.74
C ARG A 10 -8.10 6.02 -20.33
N THR A 11 -9.08 6.32 -19.47
CA THR A 11 -8.85 6.72 -18.07
C THR A 11 -8.13 5.62 -17.31
N LEU A 12 -8.57 4.36 -17.45
CA LEU A 12 -7.94 3.22 -16.79
C LEU A 12 -6.49 3.05 -17.23
N HIS A 13 -6.22 3.06 -18.55
CA HIS A 13 -4.86 2.88 -19.07
C HIS A 13 -3.92 4.01 -18.65
N LEU A 14 -4.34 5.27 -18.75
CA LEU A 14 -3.53 6.40 -18.30
C LEU A 14 -3.23 6.29 -16.80
N THR A 15 -4.21 5.87 -15.99
CA THR A 15 -4.09 5.83 -14.53
C THR A 15 -3.24 4.66 -14.04
N TRP A 16 -3.40 3.44 -14.61
CA TRP A 16 -2.55 2.34 -14.19
C TRP A 16 -1.10 2.51 -14.63
N ILE A 17 -0.81 3.14 -15.79
CA ILE A 17 0.55 3.45 -16.20
C ILE A 17 1.17 4.49 -15.27
N ALA A 18 0.41 5.53 -14.84
CA ALA A 18 0.85 6.48 -13.84
C ALA A 18 1.26 5.76 -12.54
N PHE A 19 0.43 4.83 -12.07
CA PHE A 19 0.72 4.04 -10.87
C PHE A 19 1.92 3.09 -11.07
N PHE A 20 2.02 2.45 -12.22
CA PHE A 20 3.16 1.61 -12.60
C PHE A 20 4.47 2.39 -12.53
N LEU A 21 4.52 3.60 -13.10
CA LEU A 21 5.72 4.43 -13.07
C LEU A 21 6.06 4.90 -11.65
N THR A 22 5.07 5.23 -10.83
CA THR A 22 5.33 5.53 -9.42
C THR A 22 5.91 4.34 -8.67
N PHE A 23 5.48 3.10 -9.00
CA PHE A 23 6.04 1.89 -8.41
C PHE A 23 7.44 1.56 -8.94
N VAL A 24 7.71 1.80 -10.23
CA VAL A 24 9.07 1.72 -10.77
C VAL A 24 10.00 2.68 -10.02
N ALA A 25 9.57 3.94 -9.83
CA ALA A 25 10.32 4.93 -9.08
C ALA A 25 10.51 4.54 -7.60
N TRP A 26 9.46 4.03 -6.97
CA TRP A 26 9.48 3.65 -5.56
C TRP A 26 10.46 2.50 -5.28
N PHE A 27 10.62 1.57 -6.23
CA PHE A 27 11.50 0.39 -6.11
C PHE A 27 12.80 0.49 -6.91
N ASN A 28 13.13 1.65 -7.51
CA ASN A 28 14.27 1.81 -8.40
C ASN A 28 15.66 1.60 -7.75
N MET A 29 15.77 1.70 -6.42
CA MET A 29 17.01 1.44 -5.70
C MET A 29 17.26 -0.06 -5.51
N ALA A 30 16.21 -0.86 -5.31
CA ALA A 30 16.32 -2.25 -4.88
C ALA A 30 17.29 -3.11 -5.73
N PRO A 31 17.28 -3.04 -7.07
CA PRO A 31 18.21 -3.82 -7.89
C PRO A 31 19.67 -3.37 -7.79
N PHE A 32 19.93 -2.19 -7.21
CA PHE A 32 21.26 -1.59 -7.11
C PHE A 32 21.82 -1.55 -5.69
N ASN A 33 21.16 -2.19 -4.72
CA ASN A 33 21.55 -2.17 -3.32
C ASN A 33 23.03 -2.52 -3.12
N THR A 34 23.50 -3.62 -3.72
CA THR A 34 24.89 -4.07 -3.62
C THR A 34 25.85 -3.09 -4.30
N THR A 35 25.47 -2.59 -5.48
CA THR A 35 26.29 -1.60 -6.22
C THR A 35 26.46 -0.31 -5.42
N ILE A 36 25.36 0.24 -4.88
CA ILE A 36 25.36 1.46 -4.07
C ILE A 36 26.17 1.24 -2.79
N MET A 37 25.99 0.08 -2.14
CA MET A 37 26.74 -0.31 -0.94
C MET A 37 28.25 -0.25 -1.19
N HIS A 38 28.74 -0.90 -2.23
CA HIS A 38 30.15 -0.92 -2.56
C HIS A 38 30.71 0.43 -2.99
N GLN A 39 30.00 1.17 -3.84
CA GLN A 39 30.48 2.46 -4.35
C GLN A 39 30.56 3.55 -3.31
N LEU A 40 29.61 3.58 -2.36
CA LEU A 40 29.55 4.60 -1.33
C LEU A 40 30.09 4.12 0.03
N GLY A 41 30.65 2.90 0.10
CA GLY A 41 31.22 2.33 1.33
C GLY A 41 30.18 2.16 2.44
N LEU A 42 28.93 1.84 2.09
CA LEU A 42 27.84 1.70 3.05
C LEU A 42 27.83 0.30 3.68
N THR A 43 27.34 0.21 4.90
CA THR A 43 27.10 -1.07 5.58
C THR A 43 25.76 -1.67 5.14
N GLU A 44 25.59 -3.00 5.30
CA GLU A 44 24.29 -3.68 5.08
C GLU A 44 23.19 -3.04 5.93
N THR A 45 23.50 -2.67 7.16
CA THR A 45 22.57 -1.98 8.06
C THR A 45 22.07 -0.68 7.45
N GLN A 46 22.94 0.14 6.87
CA GLN A 46 22.56 1.38 6.21
C GLN A 46 21.67 1.14 4.99
N ILE A 47 21.98 0.14 4.17
CA ILE A 47 21.12 -0.25 3.03
C ILE A 47 19.72 -0.69 3.51
N ASN A 48 19.65 -1.52 4.55
CA ASN A 48 18.38 -1.96 5.13
C ASN A 48 17.54 -0.80 5.65
N ILE A 49 18.16 0.21 6.23
CA ILE A 49 17.49 1.44 6.65
C ILE A 49 16.90 2.18 5.46
N LEU A 50 17.67 2.38 4.38
CA LEU A 50 17.19 3.04 3.18
C LEU A 50 15.97 2.31 2.59
N MET A 51 15.95 0.98 2.66
CA MET A 51 14.80 0.17 2.23
C MET A 51 13.56 0.41 3.10
N ILE A 52 13.72 0.47 4.43
CA ILE A 52 12.61 0.68 5.36
C ILE A 52 12.07 2.11 5.26
N CYS A 53 12.93 3.12 5.15
CA CYS A 53 12.53 4.53 5.01
C CYS A 53 11.57 4.75 3.86
N ASN A 54 11.74 4.00 2.78
CA ASN A 54 10.89 4.05 1.61
C ASN A 54 9.41 3.71 1.88
N VAL A 55 9.12 2.94 2.93
CA VAL A 55 7.76 2.47 3.25
C VAL A 55 7.11 3.30 4.35
N VAL A 56 7.88 3.83 5.27
CA VAL A 56 7.35 4.45 6.49
C VAL A 56 6.54 5.71 6.22
N LEU A 57 7.07 6.64 5.42
CA LEU A 57 6.31 7.86 5.07
C LEU A 57 5.11 7.60 4.17
N THR A 58 4.99 6.41 3.59
CA THR A 58 3.77 6.01 2.87
C THR A 58 2.54 5.98 3.79
N ILE A 59 2.73 5.71 5.09
CA ILE A 59 1.62 5.68 6.05
C ILE A 59 0.91 7.04 6.11
N PRO A 60 1.56 8.14 6.53
CA PRO A 60 0.91 9.45 6.55
C PRO A 60 0.61 9.99 5.15
N ALA A 61 1.45 9.68 4.15
CA ALA A 61 1.29 10.14 2.78
C ALA A 61 -0.03 9.66 2.17
N ARG A 62 -0.43 8.41 2.35
CA ARG A 62 -1.70 7.88 1.84
C ARG A 62 -2.91 8.63 2.38
N ILE A 63 -2.89 9.01 3.65
CA ILE A 63 -3.98 9.77 4.29
C ILE A 63 -4.02 11.19 3.72
N ILE A 64 -2.88 11.86 3.68
CA ILE A 64 -2.76 13.24 3.18
C ILE A 64 -3.14 13.30 1.70
N ILE A 65 -2.54 12.45 0.87
CA ILE A 65 -2.80 12.41 -0.58
C ILE A 65 -4.25 12.00 -0.86
N GLY A 66 -4.84 11.08 -0.08
CA GLY A 66 -6.24 10.74 -0.19
C GLY A 66 -7.15 11.96 0.04
N THR A 67 -6.87 12.74 1.08
CA THR A 67 -7.58 13.99 1.36
C THR A 67 -7.37 15.04 0.26
N LEU A 68 -6.13 15.22 -0.20
CA LEU A 68 -5.82 16.13 -1.32
C LEU A 68 -6.52 15.70 -2.62
N THR A 69 -6.67 14.39 -2.84
CA THR A 69 -7.34 13.84 -4.02
C THR A 69 -8.83 14.16 -4.02
N ASP A 70 -9.49 14.02 -2.88
CA ASP A 70 -10.89 14.41 -2.73
C ASP A 70 -11.05 15.94 -2.90
N HIS A 71 -10.03 16.73 -2.50
CA HIS A 71 -10.05 18.19 -2.58
C HIS A 71 -9.71 18.74 -3.97
N TYR A 72 -8.58 18.39 -4.54
CA TYR A 72 -8.06 18.99 -5.79
C TYR A 72 -8.41 18.19 -7.05
N GLY A 73 -8.94 16.98 -6.88
CA GLY A 73 -9.20 16.03 -7.96
C GLY A 73 -8.00 15.13 -8.28
N PRO A 74 -8.28 13.89 -8.70
CA PRO A 74 -7.23 12.88 -8.93
C PRO A 74 -6.28 13.22 -10.07
N GLN A 75 -6.74 13.91 -11.13
CA GLN A 75 -5.89 14.30 -12.25
C GLN A 75 -4.73 15.19 -11.81
N LYS A 76 -5.02 16.25 -11.06
CA LYS A 76 -4.00 17.23 -10.60
C LYS A 76 -3.07 16.61 -9.57
N VAL A 77 -3.64 15.87 -8.61
CA VAL A 77 -2.86 15.27 -7.53
C VAL A 77 -1.90 14.20 -8.07
N PHE A 78 -2.35 13.35 -9.02
CA PHE A 78 -1.46 12.34 -9.60
C PHE A 78 -0.37 12.96 -10.46
N SER A 79 -0.70 13.97 -11.26
CA SER A 79 0.31 14.69 -12.05
C SER A 79 1.36 15.35 -11.16
N GLY A 80 0.93 16.02 -10.08
CA GLY A 80 1.84 16.59 -9.09
C GLY A 80 2.73 15.55 -8.41
N LEU A 81 2.15 14.39 -8.06
CA LEU A 81 2.90 13.30 -7.44
C LEU A 81 3.93 12.69 -8.38
N LEU A 82 3.62 12.55 -9.68
CA LEU A 82 4.56 12.08 -10.69
C LEU A 82 5.71 13.05 -10.91
N LEU A 83 5.44 14.38 -10.93
CA LEU A 83 6.50 15.41 -10.97
C LEU A 83 7.39 15.33 -9.74
N PHE A 84 6.80 15.20 -8.56
CA PHE A 84 7.52 15.03 -7.30
C PHE A 84 8.40 13.76 -7.33
N ALA A 85 7.85 12.62 -7.76
CA ALA A 85 8.60 11.37 -7.91
C ALA A 85 9.79 11.54 -8.86
N GLY A 86 9.57 12.23 -9.98
CA GLY A 86 10.62 12.54 -10.94
C GLY A 86 11.74 13.37 -10.33
N ALA A 87 11.41 14.44 -9.61
CA ALA A 87 12.39 15.28 -8.94
C ALA A 87 13.21 14.49 -7.89
N VAL A 88 12.54 13.67 -7.07
CA VAL A 88 13.20 12.82 -6.07
C VAL A 88 14.11 11.77 -6.74
N CYS A 89 13.72 11.17 -7.85
CA CYS A 89 14.60 10.24 -8.60
C CYS A 89 15.87 10.94 -9.11
N ILE A 90 15.76 12.16 -9.62
CA ILE A 90 16.91 12.93 -10.11
C ILE A 90 17.83 13.29 -8.94
N THR A 91 17.30 13.82 -7.84
CA THR A 91 18.12 14.17 -6.67
C THR A 91 18.74 12.93 -6.02
N PHE A 92 18.05 11.78 -6.02
CA PHE A 92 18.57 10.50 -5.58
C PHE A 92 19.77 10.06 -6.44
N SER A 93 19.69 10.19 -7.76
CA SER A 93 20.76 9.84 -8.69
C SER A 93 22.04 10.67 -8.49
N LEU A 94 21.92 11.87 -7.95
CA LEU A 94 23.03 12.78 -7.65
C LEU A 94 23.62 12.60 -6.24
N ALA A 95 22.97 11.83 -5.36
CA ALA A 95 23.41 11.64 -3.99
C ALA A 95 24.79 10.94 -3.92
N GLN A 96 25.67 11.44 -3.06
CA GLN A 96 27.04 10.95 -2.86
C GLN A 96 27.31 10.50 -1.43
N SER A 97 26.31 10.60 -0.53
CA SER A 97 26.43 10.22 0.87
C SER A 97 25.22 9.45 1.34
N PHE A 98 25.35 8.75 2.47
CA PHE A 98 24.25 8.06 3.14
C PHE A 98 23.09 9.03 3.47
N GLU A 99 23.40 10.22 4.00
CA GLU A 99 22.39 11.21 4.39
C GLU A 99 21.59 11.69 3.16
N GLY A 100 22.27 11.93 2.04
CA GLY A 100 21.62 12.29 0.78
C GLY A 100 20.67 11.19 0.29
N LEU A 101 21.10 9.94 0.31
CA LEU A 101 20.26 8.79 -0.02
C LEU A 101 19.08 8.65 0.96
N PHE A 102 19.34 8.79 2.28
CA PHE A 102 18.34 8.67 3.33
C PHE A 102 17.19 9.67 3.16
N ILE A 103 17.52 10.96 2.95
CA ILE A 103 16.50 12.00 2.72
C ILE A 103 15.68 11.68 1.46
N ASN A 104 16.34 11.33 0.37
CA ASN A 104 15.64 10.98 -0.87
C ASN A 104 14.75 9.75 -0.72
N ARG A 105 15.16 8.72 0.03
CA ARG A 105 14.34 7.53 0.30
C ARG A 105 13.15 7.83 1.21
N LEU A 106 13.30 8.70 2.18
CA LEU A 106 12.18 9.20 2.98
C LEU A 106 11.16 9.93 2.08
N LEU A 107 11.63 10.87 1.26
CA LEU A 107 10.77 11.60 0.31
C LEU A 107 10.08 10.66 -0.68
N MET A 108 10.80 9.64 -1.18
CA MET A 108 10.22 8.63 -2.07
C MET A 108 9.08 7.85 -1.41
N GLY A 109 9.07 7.70 -0.08
CA GLY A 109 7.96 7.11 0.66
C GLY A 109 6.60 7.80 0.40
N VAL A 110 6.62 9.10 0.11
CA VAL A 110 5.41 9.88 -0.23
C VAL A 110 4.77 9.37 -1.53
N VAL A 111 5.59 8.92 -2.48
CA VAL A 111 5.15 8.44 -3.80
C VAL A 111 4.24 7.21 -3.69
N GLY A 112 4.41 6.40 -2.63
CA GLY A 112 3.51 5.29 -2.31
C GLY A 112 2.05 5.69 -2.06
N GLY A 113 1.77 7.00 -1.88
CA GLY A 113 0.42 7.58 -1.85
C GLY A 113 -0.29 7.60 -3.21
N GLY A 114 0.40 7.39 -4.33
CA GLY A 114 -0.20 7.36 -5.66
C GLY A 114 -1.30 6.32 -5.83
N PHE A 115 -1.22 5.21 -5.06
CA PHE A 115 -2.23 4.18 -5.06
C PHE A 115 -3.66 4.72 -4.81
N VAL A 116 -3.84 5.59 -3.82
CA VAL A 116 -5.17 6.07 -3.42
C VAL A 116 -5.77 7.05 -4.43
N VAL A 117 -4.93 7.73 -5.20
CA VAL A 117 -5.36 8.67 -6.25
C VAL A 117 -6.09 7.93 -7.38
N GLY A 118 -5.53 6.82 -7.85
CA GLY A 118 -6.16 6.04 -8.90
C GLY A 118 -7.41 5.30 -8.41
N ILE A 119 -7.48 4.90 -7.14
CA ILE A 119 -8.71 4.35 -6.55
C ILE A 119 -9.86 5.35 -6.67
N LYS A 120 -9.61 6.62 -6.34
CA LYS A 120 -10.62 7.70 -6.52
C LYS A 120 -10.96 7.91 -7.99
N MET A 121 -9.95 8.02 -8.87
CA MET A 121 -10.19 8.20 -10.32
C MET A 121 -11.10 7.13 -10.88
N ILE A 122 -10.84 5.87 -10.58
CA ILE A 122 -11.65 4.75 -11.09
C ILE A 122 -13.04 4.76 -10.48
N ALA A 123 -13.18 5.10 -9.19
CA ALA A 123 -14.48 5.20 -8.55
C ALA A 123 -15.39 6.25 -9.17
N GLU A 124 -14.83 7.30 -9.78
CA GLU A 124 -15.62 8.34 -10.46
C GLU A 124 -16.05 7.95 -11.89
N TRP A 125 -15.23 7.15 -12.58
CA TRP A 125 -15.46 6.83 -13.99
C TRP A 125 -16.14 5.49 -14.25
N PHE A 126 -16.14 4.59 -13.25
CA PHE A 126 -16.66 3.24 -13.41
C PHE A 126 -17.92 3.01 -12.59
N PRO A 127 -18.93 2.30 -13.15
CA PRO A 127 -20.12 1.92 -12.41
C PRO A 127 -19.80 0.83 -11.38
N ASP A 128 -20.62 0.75 -10.33
CA ASP A 128 -20.41 -0.13 -9.17
C ASP A 128 -20.18 -1.61 -9.54
N ASN A 129 -20.86 -2.10 -10.59
CA ASN A 129 -20.77 -3.48 -11.05
C ASN A 129 -19.49 -3.82 -11.85
N LYS A 130 -18.70 -2.82 -12.25
CA LYS A 130 -17.42 -2.97 -12.96
C LYS A 130 -16.25 -2.39 -12.19
N MET A 131 -16.51 -1.75 -11.08
CA MET A 131 -15.51 -1.02 -10.28
C MET A 131 -14.43 -1.94 -9.74
N GLY A 132 -14.79 -3.10 -9.22
CA GLY A 132 -13.82 -4.06 -8.68
C GLY A 132 -12.87 -4.60 -9.75
N THR A 133 -13.37 -4.89 -10.94
CA THR A 133 -12.55 -5.31 -12.08
C THR A 133 -11.57 -4.20 -12.49
N ALA A 134 -12.06 -2.97 -12.64
CA ALA A 134 -11.23 -1.83 -13.05
C ALA A 134 -10.17 -1.50 -11.99
N GLN A 135 -10.53 -1.49 -10.71
CA GLN A 135 -9.58 -1.27 -9.61
C GLN A 135 -8.57 -2.41 -9.48
N GLY A 136 -9.00 -3.65 -9.70
CA GLY A 136 -8.13 -4.81 -9.73
C GLY A 136 -7.07 -4.72 -10.84
N ILE A 137 -7.46 -4.31 -12.04
CA ILE A 137 -6.53 -4.07 -13.17
C ILE A 137 -5.58 -2.93 -12.80
N TYR A 138 -6.10 -1.80 -12.35
CA TYR A 138 -5.30 -0.66 -11.93
C TYR A 138 -4.23 -1.05 -10.91
N ALA A 139 -4.65 -1.70 -9.82
CA ALA A 139 -3.76 -2.05 -8.73
C ALA A 139 -2.82 -3.21 -9.10
N GLY A 140 -3.28 -4.21 -9.82
CA GLY A 140 -2.47 -5.36 -10.24
C GLY A 140 -1.35 -4.95 -11.19
N TRP A 141 -1.69 -4.22 -12.24
CA TRP A 141 -0.71 -3.76 -13.24
C TRP A 141 0.19 -2.65 -12.69
N GLY A 142 -0.34 -1.76 -11.84
CA GLY A 142 0.47 -0.75 -11.19
C GLY A 142 1.53 -1.34 -10.27
N ASN A 143 1.15 -2.28 -9.40
CA ASN A 143 2.10 -2.96 -8.49
C ASN A 143 3.16 -3.79 -9.24
N PHE A 144 2.90 -4.22 -10.48
CA PHE A 144 3.89 -4.88 -11.31
C PHE A 144 5.11 -3.98 -11.61
N GLY A 145 4.98 -2.66 -11.46
CA GLY A 145 6.09 -1.71 -11.58
C GLY A 145 7.29 -2.06 -10.70
N ALA A 146 7.09 -2.63 -9.51
CA ALA A 146 8.19 -3.08 -8.65
C ALA A 146 9.01 -4.21 -9.30
N ALA A 147 8.33 -5.22 -9.88
CA ALA A 147 8.98 -6.30 -10.61
C ALA A 147 9.67 -5.78 -11.88
N ALA A 148 9.01 -4.87 -12.61
CA ALA A 148 9.57 -4.24 -13.79
C ALA A 148 10.84 -3.45 -13.46
N ALA A 149 10.89 -2.70 -12.35
CA ALA A 149 12.08 -2.00 -11.89
C ALA A 149 13.24 -2.97 -11.66
N THR A 150 13.00 -4.05 -10.92
CA THR A 150 14.02 -5.05 -10.60
C THR A 150 14.59 -5.72 -11.84
N PHE A 151 13.76 -5.94 -12.86
CA PHE A 151 14.17 -6.62 -14.09
C PHE A 151 14.78 -5.68 -15.12
N SER A 152 14.20 -4.50 -15.35
CA SER A 152 14.58 -3.62 -16.46
C SER A 152 15.70 -2.63 -16.12
N LEU A 153 15.74 -2.10 -14.90
CA LEU A 153 16.71 -1.05 -14.56
C LEU A 153 18.17 -1.55 -14.61
N PRO A 154 18.51 -2.77 -14.15
CA PRO A 154 19.87 -3.30 -14.36
C PRO A 154 20.28 -3.37 -15.83
N LEU A 155 19.36 -3.74 -16.73
CA LEU A 155 19.64 -3.78 -18.18
C LEU A 155 19.99 -2.40 -18.74
N ILE A 156 19.29 -1.37 -18.26
CA ILE A 156 19.60 0.03 -18.62
C ILE A 156 20.98 0.42 -18.06
N ALA A 157 21.26 0.06 -16.80
CA ALA A 157 22.54 0.38 -16.17
C ALA A 157 23.73 -0.28 -16.88
N LEU A 158 23.57 -1.50 -17.42
CA LEU A 158 24.62 -2.20 -18.18
C LEU A 158 25.04 -1.49 -19.47
N LEU A 159 24.24 -0.56 -19.98
CA LEU A 159 24.60 0.25 -21.16
C LEU A 159 25.63 1.33 -20.83
N PHE A 160 25.96 1.54 -19.57
CA PHE A 160 26.86 2.56 -19.07
C PHE A 160 27.93 1.95 -18.17
N SER A 161 28.95 2.74 -17.82
CA SER A 161 29.98 2.28 -16.87
C SER A 161 29.38 1.91 -15.50
N THR A 162 30.01 0.98 -14.78
CA THR A 162 29.55 0.50 -13.47
C THR A 162 29.31 1.63 -12.46
N ASP A 163 30.09 2.72 -12.55
CA ASP A 163 30.05 3.82 -11.58
C ASP A 163 28.82 4.73 -11.75
N ILE A 164 28.35 4.89 -12.98
CA ILE A 164 27.23 5.83 -13.29
C ILE A 164 25.95 5.10 -13.73
N GLY A 165 26.02 3.81 -14.03
CA GLY A 165 24.91 3.06 -14.61
C GLY A 165 23.63 3.12 -13.75
N TRP A 166 23.73 2.86 -12.45
CA TRP A 166 22.58 2.94 -11.55
C TRP A 166 22.02 4.37 -11.42
N ARG A 167 22.90 5.40 -11.47
CA ARG A 167 22.51 6.81 -11.41
C ARG A 167 21.69 7.20 -12.64
N ILE A 168 22.15 6.79 -13.82
CA ILE A 168 21.43 7.05 -15.08
C ILE A 168 20.10 6.28 -15.10
N ALA A 169 20.07 5.02 -14.67
CA ALA A 169 18.85 4.23 -14.63
C ALA A 169 17.79 4.85 -13.68
N THR A 170 18.21 5.35 -12.52
CA THR A 170 17.30 6.02 -11.58
C THR A 170 16.86 7.40 -12.08
N ALA A 171 17.75 8.20 -12.68
CA ALA A 171 17.40 9.47 -13.30
C ALA A 171 16.45 9.29 -14.48
N PHE A 172 16.67 8.27 -15.32
CA PHE A 172 15.78 7.91 -16.43
C PHE A 172 14.36 7.57 -15.94
N THR A 173 14.25 6.83 -14.82
CA THR A 173 12.95 6.59 -14.18
C THR A 173 12.26 7.91 -13.80
N GLY A 174 13.02 8.85 -13.24
CA GLY A 174 12.52 10.18 -12.90
C GLY A 174 12.00 10.94 -14.11
N LEU A 175 12.76 10.92 -15.21
CA LEU A 175 12.36 11.56 -16.47
C LEU A 175 11.05 10.96 -17.02
N LEU A 176 10.91 9.63 -17.01
CA LEU A 176 9.67 8.96 -17.41
C LEU A 176 8.48 9.40 -16.56
N CYS A 177 8.65 9.53 -15.24
CA CYS A 177 7.60 10.05 -14.36
C CYS A 177 7.20 11.49 -14.74
N MET A 178 8.15 12.38 -15.02
CA MET A 178 7.87 13.75 -15.41
C MET A 178 7.16 13.85 -16.77
N ILE A 179 7.61 13.07 -17.76
CA ILE A 179 6.95 13.00 -19.07
C ILE A 179 5.51 12.50 -18.90
N TRP A 180 5.32 11.43 -18.11
CA TRP A 180 3.99 10.89 -17.88
C TRP A 180 3.09 11.83 -17.08
N ALA A 181 3.65 12.64 -16.18
CA ALA A 181 2.91 13.67 -15.46
C ALA A 181 2.25 14.66 -16.43
N PHE A 182 2.98 15.11 -17.45
CA PHE A 182 2.46 15.98 -18.49
C PHE A 182 1.40 15.28 -19.34
N ILE A 183 1.66 14.04 -19.79
CA ILE A 183 0.70 13.23 -20.56
C ILE A 183 -0.57 13.02 -19.74
N TYR A 184 -0.45 12.62 -18.46
CA TYR A 184 -1.57 12.38 -17.59
C TYR A 184 -2.41 13.65 -17.38
N PHE A 185 -1.76 14.79 -17.09
CA PHE A 185 -2.43 16.07 -16.92
C PHE A 185 -3.17 16.53 -18.19
N ARG A 186 -2.60 16.27 -19.38
CA ARG A 186 -3.19 16.73 -20.65
C ARG A 186 -4.30 15.85 -21.17
N PHE A 187 -4.19 14.53 -20.98
CA PHE A 187 -5.04 13.54 -21.66
C PHE A 187 -5.96 12.76 -20.72
N CYS A 188 -5.71 12.71 -19.42
CA CYS A 188 -6.62 12.06 -18.49
C CYS A 188 -7.79 13.01 -18.20
N PRO A 189 -9.05 12.56 -18.35
CA PRO A 189 -10.18 13.41 -18.03
C PRO A 189 -10.24 13.66 -16.50
N ASP A 190 -10.60 14.88 -16.11
CA ASP A 190 -10.88 15.19 -14.70
C ASP A 190 -12.28 14.65 -14.30
N ILE A 191 -12.62 14.77 -13.04
CA ILE A 191 -13.92 14.32 -12.53
C ILE A 191 -15.04 15.17 -13.17
N PRO A 192 -16.15 14.53 -13.63
CA PRO A 192 -17.24 15.24 -14.34
C PRO A 192 -17.93 16.31 -13.48
N GLU A 193 -18.12 16.04 -12.21
CA GLU A 193 -18.75 16.96 -11.26
C GLU A 193 -18.02 16.94 -9.92
N ARG A 194 -17.62 18.11 -9.45
CA ARG A 194 -17.14 18.29 -8.07
C ARG A 194 -18.33 18.53 -7.16
N SER A 195 -18.48 17.70 -6.15
CA SER A 195 -19.46 17.94 -5.09
C SER A 195 -19.20 19.29 -4.41
N PRO A 196 -20.22 20.14 -4.22
CA PRO A 196 -20.07 21.45 -3.53
C PRO A 196 -19.63 21.35 -2.07
N ASP A 197 -19.72 20.19 -1.43
CA ASP A 197 -19.43 19.96 -0.01
C ASP A 197 -17.95 19.85 0.33
N PHE A 198 -17.18 20.68 -0.27
CA PHE A 198 -15.74 20.64 -0.29
C PHE A 198 -15.05 21.14 1.00
N GLU A 199 -15.73 21.95 1.82
CA GLU A 199 -15.16 22.47 3.06
C GLU A 199 -14.87 21.40 4.12
N THR A 200 -15.65 20.32 4.12
CA THR A 200 -15.45 19.19 5.06
C THR A 200 -14.26 18.30 4.70
N ALA A 201 -13.83 18.30 3.44
CA ALA A 201 -12.67 17.52 3.01
C ALA A 201 -11.34 18.05 3.56
N ILE A 202 -11.25 19.36 3.85
CA ILE A 202 -10.01 20.02 4.31
C ILE A 202 -9.64 19.57 5.73
N HIS A 203 -10.63 19.27 6.58
CA HIS A 203 -10.36 18.77 7.93
C HIS A 203 -9.96 17.29 7.88
N GLY A 204 -8.78 16.92 8.39
CA GLY A 204 -8.27 15.54 8.39
C GLY A 204 -9.19 14.51 9.08
N ALA A 205 -10.17 14.95 9.91
CA ALA A 205 -11.14 14.11 10.56
C ALA A 205 -12.21 13.60 9.58
N PHE A 206 -12.68 12.35 9.77
CA PHE A 206 -13.90 11.87 9.13
C PHE A 206 -15.11 12.45 9.88
N GLU A 207 -16.09 12.90 9.12
CA GLU A 207 -17.38 13.26 9.70
C GLU A 207 -18.12 11.97 10.11
N VAL A 208 -18.44 11.83 11.39
CA VAL A 208 -19.09 10.64 11.93
C VAL A 208 -20.44 11.00 12.57
N GLN A 209 -21.38 10.05 12.54
CA GLN A 209 -22.77 10.29 12.91
C GLN A 209 -23.11 9.85 14.33
N SER A 210 -22.17 9.19 15.00
CA SER A 210 -22.41 8.68 16.36
C SER A 210 -21.19 8.81 17.25
N LYS A 211 -21.42 8.93 18.57
CA LYS A 211 -20.32 8.88 19.55
C LYS A 211 -19.54 7.55 19.49
N LYS A 212 -20.21 6.45 19.13
CA LYS A 212 -19.56 5.14 18.94
C LYS A 212 -18.57 5.17 17.77
N ASP A 213 -18.97 5.77 16.64
CA ASP A 213 -18.08 5.92 15.48
C ASP A 213 -16.92 6.88 15.78
N LEU A 214 -17.14 7.92 16.59
CA LEU A 214 -16.08 8.84 17.04
C LEU A 214 -15.03 8.15 17.90
N ILE A 215 -15.48 7.32 18.85
CA ILE A 215 -14.57 6.49 19.66
C ILE A 215 -13.80 5.51 18.75
N LEU A 216 -14.51 4.84 17.84
CA LEU A 216 -13.88 3.91 16.90
C LEU A 216 -12.85 4.62 16.01
N GLN A 217 -13.14 5.83 15.52
CA GLN A 217 -12.19 6.65 14.77
C GLN A 217 -10.92 6.94 15.59
N SER A 218 -11.07 7.28 16.87
CA SER A 218 -9.94 7.52 17.77
C SER A 218 -9.08 6.27 17.96
N ILE A 219 -9.72 5.09 18.10
CA ILE A 219 -9.02 3.80 18.20
C ILE A 219 -8.28 3.47 16.89
N VAL A 220 -8.92 3.70 15.74
CA VAL A 220 -8.35 3.41 14.41
C VAL A 220 -7.16 4.33 14.09
N LEU A 221 -7.06 5.50 14.68
CA LEU A 221 -5.88 6.37 14.52
C LEU A 221 -4.65 5.82 15.24
N PHE A 222 -4.80 5.09 16.35
CA PHE A 222 -3.67 4.63 17.17
C PHE A 222 -2.67 3.73 16.40
N PRO A 223 -3.04 2.69 15.64
CA PRO A 223 -2.09 1.85 14.91
C PRO A 223 -1.24 2.62 13.89
N ILE A 224 -1.77 3.71 13.32
CA ILE A 224 -1.06 4.55 12.35
C ILE A 224 0.13 5.24 13.04
N TYR A 225 -0.12 5.89 14.16
CA TYR A 225 0.94 6.52 14.96
C TYR A 225 1.83 5.48 15.64
N GLY A 226 1.24 4.39 16.12
CA GLY A 226 1.96 3.28 16.73
C GLY A 226 3.01 2.66 15.79
N ALA A 227 2.69 2.48 14.52
CA ALA A 227 3.65 1.97 13.52
C ALA A 227 4.82 2.95 13.29
N LEU A 228 4.55 4.26 13.29
CA LEU A 228 5.61 5.27 13.18
C LEU A 228 6.50 5.29 14.44
N MET A 229 5.89 5.21 15.63
CA MET A 229 6.63 5.13 16.90
C MET A 229 7.48 3.85 16.96
N LEU A 230 6.91 2.71 16.54
CA LEU A 230 7.60 1.43 16.46
C LEU A 230 8.82 1.51 15.53
N PHE A 231 8.69 2.18 14.39
CA PHE A 231 9.81 2.41 13.48
C PHE A 231 10.91 3.25 14.13
N ILE A 232 10.57 4.38 14.78
CA ILE A 232 11.54 5.24 15.47
C ILE A 232 12.26 4.46 16.58
N TRP A 233 11.51 3.68 17.35
CA TRP A 233 12.10 2.81 18.38
C TRP A 233 13.09 1.82 17.77
N LYS A 234 12.75 1.19 16.64
CA LYS A 234 13.65 0.25 15.95
C LYS A 234 14.93 0.92 15.45
N LEU A 235 14.89 2.19 15.04
CA LEU A 235 16.09 2.93 14.59
C LEU A 235 17.09 3.21 15.75
N SER A 236 16.65 3.20 16.99
CA SER A 236 17.51 3.39 18.17
C SER A 236 18.08 2.09 18.73
N GLY A 237 17.52 0.93 18.33
CA GLY A 237 17.90 -0.39 18.79
C GLY A 237 18.92 -1.09 17.89
N HIS A 238 19.59 -2.15 18.44
CA HIS A 238 20.43 -3.02 17.63
C HIS A 238 19.62 -3.71 16.52
N PRO A 239 20.19 -3.90 15.31
CA PRO A 239 21.53 -3.51 14.85
C PRO A 239 21.62 -2.07 14.31
N TYR A 240 20.53 -1.30 14.30
CA TYR A 240 20.47 -0.05 13.54
C TYR A 240 21.18 1.13 14.21
N THR A 241 20.98 1.39 15.50
CA THR A 241 21.63 2.44 16.31
C THR A 241 21.89 3.79 15.62
N LEU A 242 20.97 4.18 14.71
CA LEU A 242 21.10 5.40 13.91
C LEU A 242 20.83 6.67 14.72
N ILE A 243 19.96 6.56 15.69
CA ILE A 243 19.58 7.66 16.57
C ILE A 243 19.82 7.25 18.00
N THR A 244 20.15 8.22 18.83
CA THR A 244 20.32 7.97 20.27
C THR A 244 18.97 7.61 20.90
N SER A 245 19.01 6.81 21.96
CA SER A 245 17.78 6.45 22.70
C SER A 245 17.03 7.69 23.19
N SER A 246 17.74 8.74 23.64
CA SER A 246 17.13 10.00 24.07
C SER A 246 16.38 10.70 22.94
N LEU A 247 16.97 10.77 21.74
CA LEU A 247 16.29 11.34 20.56
C LEU A 247 15.10 10.50 20.15
N SER A 248 15.20 9.17 20.19
CA SER A 248 14.10 8.26 19.91
C SER A 248 12.89 8.54 20.82
N TRP A 249 13.11 8.62 22.13
CA TRP A 249 12.03 8.91 23.07
C TRP A 249 11.45 10.31 22.90
N LEU A 250 12.26 11.31 22.55
CA LEU A 250 11.77 12.66 22.21
C LEU A 250 10.86 12.64 20.99
N LEU A 251 11.26 11.94 19.92
CA LEU A 251 10.47 11.81 18.69
C LEU A 251 9.17 11.03 18.93
N ILE A 252 9.24 9.95 19.72
CA ILE A 252 8.05 9.17 20.11
C ILE A 252 7.09 10.02 20.93
N ALA A 253 7.59 10.79 21.90
CA ALA A 253 6.76 11.71 22.69
C ALA A 253 6.11 12.80 21.80
N GLY A 254 6.88 13.35 20.84
CA GLY A 254 6.35 14.29 19.84
C GLY A 254 5.21 13.70 19.00
N LEU A 255 5.40 12.48 18.47
CA LEU A 255 4.35 11.77 17.72
C LEU A 255 3.13 11.45 18.57
N PHE A 256 3.34 11.08 19.83
CA PHE A 256 2.23 10.87 20.77
C PHE A 256 1.46 12.16 21.04
N GLY A 257 2.17 13.28 21.19
CA GLY A 257 1.54 14.61 21.29
C GLY A 257 0.70 14.97 20.06
N ILE A 258 1.22 14.70 18.85
CA ILE A 258 0.48 14.90 17.58
C ILE A 258 -0.75 13.99 17.54
N PHE A 259 -0.63 12.72 17.95
CA PHE A 259 -1.75 11.77 18.05
C PHE A 259 -2.87 12.30 18.95
N ILE A 260 -2.53 12.76 20.16
CA ILE A 260 -3.50 13.36 21.09
C ILE A 260 -4.13 14.62 20.48
N GLY A 261 -3.33 15.49 19.86
CA GLY A 261 -3.80 16.67 19.15
C GLY A 261 -4.82 16.32 18.06
N ASN A 262 -4.57 15.28 17.27
CA ASN A 262 -5.50 14.80 16.26
C ASN A 262 -6.80 14.24 16.86
N ILE A 263 -6.72 13.49 17.95
CA ILE A 263 -7.93 13.04 18.67
C ILE A 263 -8.76 14.24 19.09
N ILE A 264 -8.14 15.23 19.75
CA ILE A 264 -8.83 16.44 20.21
C ILE A 264 -9.49 17.17 19.02
N GLN A 265 -8.81 17.30 17.90
CA GLN A 265 -9.37 17.91 16.69
C GLN A 265 -10.55 17.09 16.13
N CYS A 266 -10.44 15.76 16.06
CA CYS A 266 -11.54 14.90 15.64
C CYS A 266 -12.77 15.06 16.53
N TRP A 267 -12.59 15.16 17.84
CA TRP A 267 -13.70 15.35 18.80
C TRP A 267 -14.29 16.74 18.67
N LYS A 268 -13.49 17.81 18.62
CA LYS A 268 -13.97 19.18 18.41
C LYS A 268 -14.76 19.34 17.11
N PHE A 269 -14.32 18.68 16.04
CA PHE A 269 -14.99 18.71 14.74
C PHE A 269 -16.33 17.96 14.75
N ASN A 270 -16.40 16.79 15.37
CA ASN A 270 -17.55 15.89 15.27
C ASN A 270 -18.62 16.13 16.34
N LEU A 271 -18.27 16.53 17.59
CA LEU A 271 -19.22 16.69 18.65
C LEU A 271 -20.42 17.59 18.30
N PRO A 272 -20.23 18.77 17.69
CA PRO A 272 -21.36 19.63 17.31
C PRO A 272 -22.22 19.06 16.18
N ARG A 273 -21.63 18.17 15.35
CA ARG A 273 -22.28 17.61 14.15
C ARG A 273 -23.11 16.36 14.47
N ILE A 274 -22.70 15.57 15.46
CA ILE A 274 -23.41 14.35 15.86
C ILE A 274 -24.85 14.65 16.33
N GLU A 275 -25.11 15.86 16.83
CA GLU A 275 -26.44 16.29 17.29
C GLU A 275 -27.33 16.81 16.15
N GLN A 276 -26.77 16.99 14.95
CA GLN A 276 -27.51 17.48 13.78
C GLN A 276 -28.00 16.32 12.92
N PRO A 277 -29.21 16.39 12.34
CA PRO A 277 -29.71 15.37 11.43
C PRO A 277 -28.84 15.35 10.17
N THR A 278 -28.24 14.21 9.90
CA THR A 278 -27.42 14.00 8.70
C THR A 278 -28.31 13.61 7.52
N PRO A 279 -28.20 14.25 6.36
CA PRO A 279 -28.87 13.82 5.14
C PRO A 279 -28.60 12.36 4.81
N GLU A 280 -29.59 11.61 4.33
CA GLU A 280 -29.48 10.16 4.06
C GLU A 280 -28.40 9.83 3.03
N ASP A 281 -28.18 10.70 2.05
CA ASP A 281 -27.13 10.57 1.01
C ASP A 281 -25.71 10.70 1.54
N LYS A 282 -25.54 11.35 2.71
CA LYS A 282 -24.24 11.49 3.40
C LYS A 282 -24.04 10.46 4.52
N ALA A 283 -25.07 9.67 4.81
CA ALA A 283 -25.06 8.71 5.91
C ALA A 283 -24.16 7.51 5.60
N TYR A 284 -23.15 7.25 6.42
CA TYR A 284 -22.35 6.02 6.37
C TYR A 284 -21.92 5.57 7.78
N SER A 285 -21.54 4.31 7.91
CA SER A 285 -21.00 3.78 9.17
C SER A 285 -19.48 3.69 9.11
N PHE A 286 -18.78 4.38 10.01
CA PHE A 286 -17.32 4.38 10.08
C PHE A 286 -16.76 2.96 10.33
N SER A 287 -17.52 2.07 10.99
CA SER A 287 -17.09 0.69 11.19
C SER A 287 -16.80 -0.07 9.90
N GLN A 288 -17.46 0.29 8.79
CA GLN A 288 -17.25 -0.40 7.51
C GLN A 288 -15.85 -0.14 6.95
N ILE A 289 -15.40 1.13 6.97
CA ILE A 289 -14.04 1.44 6.54
C ILE A 289 -12.99 0.93 7.55
N ALA A 290 -13.29 0.91 8.84
CA ALA A 290 -12.41 0.32 9.85
C ALA A 290 -12.17 -1.18 9.59
N ILE A 291 -13.22 -1.95 9.27
CA ILE A 291 -13.10 -3.38 8.94
C ILE A 291 -12.30 -3.57 7.64
N LEU A 292 -12.58 -2.79 6.59
CA LEU A 292 -11.81 -2.87 5.34
C LEU A 292 -10.34 -2.48 5.56
N SER A 293 -10.06 -1.54 6.46
CA SER A 293 -8.69 -1.19 6.85
C SER A 293 -7.97 -2.37 7.52
N LEU A 294 -8.64 -3.11 8.41
CA LEU A 294 -8.10 -4.36 8.99
C LEU A 294 -7.88 -5.43 7.93
N VAL A 295 -8.81 -5.62 6.99
CA VAL A 295 -8.63 -6.53 5.86
C VAL A 295 -7.38 -6.17 5.07
N TYR A 296 -7.19 -4.89 4.75
CA TYR A 296 -6.05 -4.47 3.95
C TYR A 296 -4.73 -4.50 4.72
N SER A 297 -4.74 -4.27 6.04
CA SER A 297 -3.56 -4.44 6.90
C SER A 297 -3.07 -5.90 6.92
N LEU A 298 -4.00 -6.86 6.88
CA LEU A 298 -3.66 -8.27 6.74
C LEU A 298 -3.14 -8.56 5.34
N THR A 299 -3.95 -8.30 4.31
CA THR A 299 -3.70 -8.80 2.96
C THR A 299 -2.50 -8.12 2.29
N PHE A 300 -2.41 -6.80 2.34
CA PHE A 300 -1.28 -6.05 1.78
C PHE A 300 -0.07 -6.03 2.72
N GLY A 301 -0.30 -5.95 4.03
CA GLY A 301 0.78 -6.03 5.02
C GLY A 301 1.51 -7.36 4.95
N CYS A 302 0.77 -8.47 4.89
CA CYS A 302 1.33 -9.80 4.67
C CYS A 302 2.06 -9.90 3.32
N GLU A 303 1.48 -9.34 2.24
CA GLU A 303 2.11 -9.35 0.92
C GLU A 303 3.52 -8.77 0.95
N LEU A 304 3.69 -7.57 1.52
CA LEU A 304 4.99 -6.91 1.60
C LEU A 304 5.97 -7.68 2.50
N ALA A 305 5.49 -8.20 3.62
CA ALA A 305 6.33 -8.95 4.54
C ALA A 305 6.79 -10.29 3.92
N VAL A 306 5.87 -11.06 3.35
CA VAL A 306 6.20 -12.37 2.76
C VAL A 306 7.11 -12.22 1.54
N ILE A 307 6.89 -11.25 0.66
CA ILE A 307 7.81 -10.99 -0.47
C ILE A 307 9.24 -10.78 0.03
N SER A 308 9.41 -10.10 1.16
CA SER A 308 10.73 -9.80 1.70
C SER A 308 11.40 -11.00 2.38
N ILE A 309 10.62 -11.92 2.97
CA ILE A 309 11.11 -12.96 3.87
C ILE A 309 11.15 -14.33 3.19
N PHE A 310 10.24 -14.59 2.27
CA PHE A 310 10.03 -15.93 1.69
C PHE A 310 11.25 -16.51 0.99
N PRO A 311 12.08 -15.74 0.23
CA PRO A 311 13.33 -16.25 -0.31
C PRO A 311 14.26 -16.80 0.77
N GLN A 312 14.47 -16.06 1.86
CA GLN A 312 15.31 -16.49 2.97
C GLN A 312 14.74 -17.74 3.68
N PHE A 313 13.42 -17.80 3.85
CA PHE A 313 12.76 -19.00 4.39
C PHE A 313 13.04 -20.24 3.54
N LEU A 314 12.93 -20.14 2.21
CA LEU A 314 13.22 -21.25 1.30
C LEU A 314 14.70 -21.66 1.35
N GLU A 315 15.61 -20.70 1.31
CA GLU A 315 17.06 -20.95 1.43
C GLU A 315 17.40 -21.71 2.70
N THR A 316 16.96 -21.18 3.85
CA THR A 316 17.32 -21.74 5.16
C THR A 316 16.63 -23.08 5.45
N THR A 317 15.37 -23.24 5.02
CA THR A 317 14.58 -24.46 5.31
C THR A 317 14.97 -25.63 4.43
N PHE A 318 15.25 -25.37 3.15
CA PHE A 318 15.53 -26.43 2.14
C PHE A 318 16.98 -26.49 1.70
N SER A 319 17.87 -25.65 2.25
CA SER A 319 19.29 -25.58 1.89
C SER A 319 19.55 -25.43 0.39
N ILE A 320 18.69 -24.66 -0.29
CA ILE A 320 18.83 -24.34 -1.73
C ILE A 320 19.65 -23.08 -1.94
N SER A 321 20.19 -22.88 -3.16
CA SER A 321 20.98 -21.69 -3.46
C SER A 321 20.15 -20.39 -3.37
N VAL A 322 20.79 -19.29 -2.98
CA VAL A 322 20.18 -17.93 -2.90
C VAL A 322 19.48 -17.56 -4.20
N GLY A 323 20.11 -17.86 -5.36
CA GLY A 323 19.54 -17.58 -6.67
C GLY A 323 18.23 -18.33 -6.91
N LEU A 324 18.19 -19.63 -6.61
CA LEU A 324 16.97 -20.43 -6.76
C LEU A 324 15.89 -19.99 -5.77
N ALA A 325 16.26 -19.71 -4.52
CA ALA A 325 15.35 -19.21 -3.51
C ALA A 325 14.73 -17.86 -3.91
N GLY A 326 15.53 -16.95 -4.48
CA GLY A 326 15.06 -15.68 -5.02
C GLY A 326 14.08 -15.83 -6.18
N MET A 327 14.40 -16.71 -7.15
CA MET A 327 13.51 -17.01 -8.29
C MET A 327 12.17 -17.60 -7.84
N LEU A 328 12.20 -18.58 -6.93
CA LEU A 328 11.00 -19.21 -6.40
C LEU A 328 10.19 -18.22 -5.54
N GLY A 329 10.87 -17.39 -4.73
CA GLY A 329 10.24 -16.34 -3.94
C GLY A 329 9.56 -15.28 -4.80
N ALA A 330 10.12 -14.92 -5.95
CA ALA A 330 9.53 -13.98 -6.89
C ALA A 330 8.17 -14.44 -7.44
N SER A 331 7.91 -15.76 -7.50
CA SER A 331 6.63 -16.31 -7.93
C SER A 331 5.46 -15.81 -7.09
N TYR A 332 5.69 -15.59 -5.79
CA TYR A 332 4.70 -14.99 -4.89
C TYR A 332 4.30 -13.58 -5.35
N ALA A 333 5.25 -12.76 -5.78
CA ALA A 333 4.99 -11.40 -6.24
C ALA A 333 4.25 -11.35 -7.59
N PHE A 334 4.58 -12.25 -8.52
CA PHE A 334 3.96 -12.32 -9.85
C PHE A 334 2.45 -12.53 -9.82
N MET A 335 1.92 -13.15 -8.78
CA MET A 335 0.48 -13.36 -8.63
C MET A 335 -0.34 -12.07 -8.62
N ASN A 336 0.28 -10.90 -8.39
CA ASN A 336 -0.40 -9.60 -8.45
C ASN A 336 -1.09 -9.32 -9.79
N LEU A 337 -0.49 -9.72 -10.89
CA LEU A 337 -1.01 -9.47 -12.23
C LEU A 337 -2.37 -10.13 -12.48
N ILE A 338 -2.61 -11.28 -11.86
CA ILE A 338 -3.80 -12.10 -12.08
C ILE A 338 -4.73 -12.05 -10.87
N ALA A 339 -4.20 -12.20 -9.67
CA ALA A 339 -5.01 -12.36 -8.47
C ALA A 339 -5.77 -11.08 -8.09
N ARG A 340 -5.16 -9.89 -8.19
CA ARG A 340 -5.86 -8.63 -7.87
C ARG A 340 -7.01 -8.33 -8.86
N PRO A 341 -6.81 -8.37 -10.19
CA PRO A 341 -7.92 -8.23 -11.13
C PRO A 341 -8.98 -9.32 -10.96
N GLY A 342 -8.55 -10.57 -10.75
CA GLY A 342 -9.45 -11.70 -10.51
C GLY A 342 -10.30 -11.51 -9.26
N GLY A 343 -9.71 -11.08 -8.15
CA GLY A 343 -10.41 -10.79 -6.89
C GLY A 343 -11.43 -9.66 -7.04
N GLY A 344 -11.07 -8.59 -7.74
CA GLY A 344 -11.99 -7.51 -8.09
C GLY A 344 -13.17 -8.01 -8.91
N TRP A 345 -12.91 -8.78 -9.98
CA TRP A 345 -13.94 -9.34 -10.86
C TRP A 345 -14.85 -10.34 -10.13
N ILE A 346 -14.31 -11.26 -9.34
CA ILE A 346 -15.10 -12.18 -8.53
C ILE A 346 -15.98 -11.41 -7.56
N SER A 347 -15.43 -10.37 -6.95
CA SER A 347 -16.12 -9.48 -6.02
C SER A 347 -17.29 -8.72 -6.70
N ASP A 348 -17.10 -8.26 -7.95
CA ASP A 348 -18.17 -7.64 -8.74
C ASP A 348 -19.33 -8.61 -9.00
N ARG A 349 -19.01 -9.88 -9.27
CA ARG A 349 -19.99 -10.88 -9.71
C ARG A 349 -20.70 -11.59 -8.57
N PHE A 350 -19.98 -11.95 -7.51
CA PHE A 350 -20.49 -12.78 -6.40
C PHE A 350 -20.80 -11.98 -5.13
N GLY A 351 -20.52 -10.68 -5.15
CA GLY A 351 -20.74 -9.76 -4.03
C GLY A 351 -19.53 -9.59 -3.13
N ARG A 352 -19.28 -8.34 -2.73
CA ARG A 352 -18.07 -7.88 -2.01
C ARG A 352 -17.82 -8.65 -0.72
N ARG A 353 -18.84 -8.72 0.13
CA ARG A 353 -18.74 -9.35 1.45
C ARG A 353 -18.43 -10.84 1.37
N ARG A 354 -19.18 -11.59 0.53
CA ARG A 354 -19.00 -13.04 0.38
C ARG A 354 -17.60 -13.39 -0.14
N THR A 355 -17.14 -12.65 -1.14
CA THR A 355 -15.80 -12.79 -1.72
C THR A 355 -14.74 -12.60 -0.67
N LEU A 356 -14.81 -11.56 0.16
CA LEU A 356 -13.86 -11.31 1.23
C LEU A 356 -13.82 -12.47 2.24
N PHE A 357 -14.96 -13.03 2.66
CA PHE A 357 -15.00 -14.19 3.55
C PHE A 357 -14.21 -15.38 2.99
N ILE A 358 -14.44 -15.72 1.72
CA ILE A 358 -13.78 -16.86 1.07
C ILE A 358 -12.27 -16.60 0.95
N LEU A 359 -11.88 -15.40 0.55
CA LEU A 359 -10.48 -15.05 0.31
C LEU A 359 -9.68 -14.98 1.61
N ILE A 360 -10.23 -14.41 2.68
CA ILE A 360 -9.56 -14.37 3.99
C ILE A 360 -9.46 -15.76 4.59
N LEU A 361 -10.51 -16.60 4.48
CA LEU A 361 -10.46 -17.98 4.95
C LEU A 361 -9.41 -18.80 4.19
N GLY A 362 -9.35 -18.69 2.86
CA GLY A 362 -8.35 -19.38 2.05
C GLY A 362 -6.92 -18.94 2.38
N GLY A 363 -6.72 -17.64 2.59
CA GLY A 363 -5.44 -17.10 3.04
C GLY A 363 -5.04 -17.58 4.44
N LEU A 364 -5.98 -17.63 5.38
CA LEU A 364 -5.80 -18.18 6.72
C LEU A 364 -5.29 -19.64 6.65
N VAL A 365 -6.02 -20.49 5.94
CA VAL A 365 -5.69 -21.91 5.80
C VAL A 365 -4.31 -22.09 5.16
N SER A 366 -4.03 -21.36 4.09
CA SER A 366 -2.74 -21.45 3.39
C SER A 366 -1.56 -21.07 4.27
N HIS A 367 -1.68 -19.98 5.05
CA HIS A 367 -0.60 -19.51 5.92
C HIS A 367 -0.45 -20.39 7.17
N TRP A 368 -1.54 -20.98 7.68
CA TRP A 368 -1.45 -21.97 8.75
C TRP A 368 -0.60 -23.17 8.32
N PHE A 369 -0.92 -23.77 7.16
CA PHE A 369 -0.13 -24.89 6.64
C PHE A 369 1.29 -24.51 6.25
N LEU A 370 1.51 -23.27 5.76
CA LEU A 370 2.85 -22.78 5.48
C LEU A 370 3.72 -22.68 6.76
N GLY A 371 3.07 -22.42 7.91
CA GLY A 371 3.70 -22.44 9.23
C GLY A 371 4.04 -23.85 9.74
N GLU A 372 3.52 -24.92 9.13
CA GLU A 372 3.90 -26.31 9.46
C GLU A 372 5.05 -26.82 8.57
N VAL A 373 5.42 -26.09 7.52
CA VAL A 373 6.47 -26.51 6.58
C VAL A 373 7.84 -26.51 7.27
N ASN A 374 8.54 -27.62 7.14
CA ASN A 374 9.91 -27.83 7.63
C ASN A 374 10.76 -28.57 6.59
N SER A 375 12.01 -28.86 6.89
CA SER A 375 12.96 -29.52 5.99
C SER A 375 12.54 -30.91 5.49
N ASN A 376 11.61 -31.60 6.19
CA ASN A 376 11.10 -32.91 5.79
C ASN A 376 10.01 -32.84 4.72
N TRP A 377 9.49 -31.64 4.45
CA TRP A 377 8.46 -31.44 3.43
C TRP A 377 9.09 -31.29 2.03
N PRO A 378 8.40 -31.72 0.97
CA PRO A 378 8.84 -31.42 -0.39
C PRO A 378 8.85 -29.89 -0.63
N LEU A 379 9.91 -29.38 -1.24
CA LEU A 379 10.02 -27.95 -1.64
C LEU A 379 8.81 -27.51 -2.46
N SER A 380 8.31 -28.36 -3.35
CA SER A 380 7.10 -28.08 -4.16
C SER A 380 5.87 -27.77 -3.30
N THR A 381 5.71 -28.41 -2.16
CA THR A 381 4.58 -28.14 -1.26
C THR A 381 4.66 -26.73 -0.67
N ALA A 382 5.85 -26.29 -0.23
CA ALA A 382 6.05 -24.93 0.24
C ALA A 382 5.69 -23.89 -0.83
N ILE A 383 6.12 -24.12 -2.07
CA ILE A 383 5.82 -23.24 -3.20
C ILE A 383 4.31 -23.21 -3.48
N VAL A 384 3.66 -24.36 -3.57
CA VAL A 384 2.22 -24.46 -3.83
C VAL A 384 1.41 -23.74 -2.74
N LEU A 385 1.72 -23.98 -1.46
CA LEU A 385 1.05 -23.30 -0.34
C LEU A 385 1.27 -21.78 -0.38
N SER A 386 2.48 -21.33 -0.71
CA SER A 386 2.78 -19.90 -0.84
C SER A 386 2.00 -19.26 -1.99
N LEU A 387 1.89 -19.94 -3.14
CA LEU A 387 1.11 -19.46 -4.27
C LEU A 387 -0.38 -19.36 -3.94
N PHE A 388 -0.94 -20.36 -3.25
CA PHE A 388 -2.33 -20.28 -2.77
C PHE A 388 -2.52 -19.10 -1.82
N GLY A 389 -1.66 -18.96 -0.81
CA GLY A 389 -1.70 -17.81 0.12
C GLY A 389 -1.61 -16.48 -0.61
N SER A 390 -0.70 -16.38 -1.59
CA SER A 390 -0.53 -15.21 -2.45
C SER A 390 -1.81 -14.90 -3.23
N ILE A 391 -2.41 -15.89 -3.91
CA ILE A 391 -3.64 -15.72 -4.69
C ILE A 391 -4.77 -15.21 -3.79
N PHE A 392 -5.01 -15.84 -2.65
CA PHE A 392 -6.09 -15.46 -1.77
C PHE A 392 -5.92 -14.04 -1.21
N PHE A 393 -4.75 -13.68 -0.68
CA PHE A 393 -4.57 -12.35 -0.11
C PHE A 393 -4.50 -11.26 -1.18
N LYS A 394 -3.89 -11.51 -2.34
CA LYS A 394 -3.88 -10.51 -3.42
C LYS A 394 -5.24 -10.32 -4.08
N ALA A 395 -6.01 -11.41 -4.24
CA ALA A 395 -7.42 -11.29 -4.62
C ALA A 395 -8.22 -10.53 -3.54
N GLY A 396 -7.91 -10.77 -2.26
CA GLY A 396 -8.46 -10.01 -1.13
C GLY A 396 -8.17 -8.52 -1.21
N ASN A 397 -6.96 -8.12 -1.64
CA ASN A 397 -6.63 -6.72 -1.91
C ASN A 397 -7.55 -6.11 -2.98
N GLY A 398 -7.78 -6.82 -4.09
CA GLY A 398 -8.67 -6.38 -5.15
C GLY A 398 -10.13 -6.23 -4.68
N ALA A 399 -10.64 -7.24 -3.97
CA ALA A 399 -12.01 -7.23 -3.43
C ALA A 399 -12.22 -6.15 -2.35
N CYS A 400 -11.21 -5.89 -1.51
CA CYS A 400 -11.24 -4.86 -0.48
C CYS A 400 -11.44 -3.47 -1.09
N PHE A 401 -10.58 -3.09 -2.04
CA PHE A 401 -10.69 -1.77 -2.67
C PHE A 401 -11.89 -1.63 -3.60
N ALA A 402 -12.42 -2.73 -4.15
CA ALA A 402 -13.70 -2.73 -4.83
C ALA A 402 -14.88 -2.33 -3.91
N ALA A 403 -14.74 -2.52 -2.60
CA ALA A 403 -15.76 -2.19 -1.61
C ALA A 403 -15.63 -0.77 -1.03
N VAL A 404 -14.41 -0.20 -0.96
CA VAL A 404 -14.16 1.11 -0.33
C VAL A 404 -15.03 2.24 -0.90
N PRO A 405 -15.13 2.45 -2.23
CA PRO A 405 -15.95 3.54 -2.78
C PRO A 405 -17.45 3.39 -2.54
N LEU A 406 -17.91 2.14 -2.30
CA LEU A 406 -19.34 1.86 -2.06
C LEU A 406 -19.80 2.26 -0.65
N ILE A 407 -18.88 2.62 0.25
CA ILE A 407 -19.23 3.14 1.58
C ILE A 407 -19.74 4.58 1.46
N GLN A 408 -18.94 5.46 0.84
CA GLN A 408 -19.28 6.84 0.56
C GLN A 408 -18.40 7.36 -0.59
N LYS A 409 -19.02 7.56 -1.75
CA LYS A 409 -18.32 7.90 -2.99
C LYS A 409 -17.52 9.21 -2.90
N ASN A 410 -18.11 10.23 -2.26
CA ASN A 410 -17.48 11.55 -2.12
C ASN A 410 -16.20 11.53 -1.26
N LEU A 411 -16.10 10.59 -0.32
CA LEU A 411 -14.95 10.41 0.57
C LEU A 411 -14.03 9.27 0.15
N THR A 412 -14.11 8.80 -1.10
CA THR A 412 -13.34 7.65 -1.59
C THR A 412 -11.84 7.83 -1.41
N GLY A 413 -11.28 8.99 -1.73
CA GLY A 413 -9.85 9.26 -1.58
C GLY A 413 -9.41 9.18 -0.13
N LYS A 414 -10.16 9.79 0.78
CA LYS A 414 -9.90 9.78 2.23
C LYS A 414 -10.04 8.37 2.82
N MET A 415 -11.08 7.62 2.41
CA MET A 415 -11.28 6.23 2.84
C MET A 415 -10.20 5.30 2.28
N ALA A 416 -9.85 5.45 1.00
CA ALA A 416 -8.76 4.72 0.38
C ALA A 416 -7.40 5.07 1.02
N GLY A 417 -7.22 6.32 1.43
CA GLY A 417 -6.07 6.79 2.20
C GLY A 417 -5.93 6.05 3.53
N LEU A 418 -7.01 5.97 4.31
CA LEU A 418 -7.04 5.26 5.59
C LEU A 418 -6.77 3.76 5.41
N ALA A 419 -7.54 3.10 4.55
CA ALA A 419 -7.35 1.67 4.28
C ALA A 419 -5.94 1.38 3.75
N GLY A 420 -5.45 2.22 2.82
CA GLY A 420 -4.11 2.11 2.27
C GLY A 420 -3.01 2.29 3.32
N ALA A 421 -3.15 3.25 4.23
CA ALA A 421 -2.22 3.45 5.34
C ALA A 421 -2.14 2.21 6.24
N TYR A 422 -3.28 1.59 6.53
CA TYR A 422 -3.34 0.35 7.29
C TYR A 422 -2.58 -0.80 6.64
N GLY A 423 -2.57 -0.90 5.32
CA GLY A 423 -1.72 -1.87 4.62
C GLY A 423 -0.23 -1.69 4.92
N SER A 424 0.25 -0.43 4.96
CA SER A 424 1.63 -0.14 5.35
C SER A 424 1.88 -0.34 6.84
N VAL A 425 0.91 -0.03 7.71
CA VAL A 425 0.94 -0.37 9.15
C VAL A 425 1.12 -1.88 9.34
N GLY A 426 0.31 -2.69 8.66
CA GLY A 426 0.43 -4.15 8.68
C GLY A 426 1.82 -4.63 8.27
N ALA A 427 2.40 -4.06 7.19
CA ALA A 427 3.74 -4.41 6.74
C ALA A 427 4.81 -4.09 7.80
N VAL A 428 4.77 -2.90 8.41
CA VAL A 428 5.71 -2.51 9.48
C VAL A 428 5.57 -3.44 10.68
N CYS A 429 4.35 -3.76 11.10
CA CYS A 429 4.11 -4.68 12.22
C CYS A 429 4.62 -6.10 11.92
N PHE A 430 4.31 -6.66 10.74
CA PHE A 430 4.75 -8.00 10.36
C PHE A 430 6.27 -8.09 10.20
N LEU A 431 6.91 -7.13 9.53
CA LEU A 431 8.37 -7.10 9.38
C LEU A 431 9.09 -6.93 10.72
N THR A 432 8.49 -6.15 11.64
CA THR A 432 9.04 -6.01 12.98
C THR A 432 8.89 -7.31 13.77
N LEU A 433 7.72 -7.92 13.72
CA LEU A 433 7.44 -9.17 14.41
C LEU A 433 8.37 -10.31 13.95
N TYR A 434 8.63 -10.40 12.65
CA TYR A 434 9.55 -11.40 12.09
C TYR A 434 10.94 -11.35 12.71
N SER A 435 11.38 -10.21 13.20
CA SER A 435 12.68 -10.07 13.88
C SER A 435 12.77 -10.81 15.24
N PHE A 436 11.63 -11.28 15.76
CA PHE A 436 11.55 -11.90 17.10
C PHE A 436 11.06 -13.34 17.09
N VAL A 437 10.62 -13.88 15.93
CA VAL A 437 10.00 -15.20 15.84
C VAL A 437 10.62 -16.02 14.71
N SER A 438 10.46 -17.35 14.78
CA SER A 438 10.86 -18.22 13.68
C SER A 438 10.00 -17.99 12.42
N PRO A 439 10.49 -18.33 11.21
CA PRO A 439 9.68 -18.23 10.00
C PRO A 439 8.36 -19.01 10.09
N GLN A 440 8.37 -20.18 10.71
CA GLN A 440 7.19 -21.01 10.91
C GLN A 440 6.16 -20.31 11.81
N ASP A 441 6.59 -19.81 12.96
CA ASP A 441 5.72 -19.07 13.89
C ASP A 441 5.18 -17.79 13.24
N PHE A 442 6.00 -17.14 12.42
CA PHE A 442 5.58 -15.96 11.68
C PHE A 442 4.37 -16.24 10.79
N PHE A 443 4.38 -17.35 10.01
CA PHE A 443 3.23 -17.72 9.18
C PHE A 443 2.00 -18.10 10.02
N LYS A 444 2.19 -18.78 11.18
CA LYS A 444 1.10 -19.07 12.13
C LYS A 444 0.48 -17.80 12.72
N ILE A 445 1.29 -16.79 13.03
CA ILE A 445 0.80 -15.50 13.52
C ILE A 445 0.02 -14.75 12.45
N ILE A 446 0.45 -14.79 11.17
CA ILE A 446 -0.35 -14.28 10.07
C ILE A 446 -1.71 -14.99 10.00
N ALA A 447 -1.74 -16.32 10.14
CA ALA A 447 -2.97 -17.08 10.13
C ALA A 447 -3.87 -16.73 11.33
N ALA A 448 -3.31 -16.57 12.53
CA ALA A 448 -4.05 -16.13 13.71
C ALA A 448 -4.65 -14.71 13.53
N TYR A 449 -3.88 -13.78 12.96
CA TYR A 449 -4.41 -12.46 12.63
C TYR A 449 -5.48 -12.52 11.53
N ALA A 450 -5.32 -13.40 10.53
CA ALA A 450 -6.34 -13.63 9.51
C ALA A 450 -7.64 -14.18 10.13
N PHE A 451 -7.56 -15.00 11.17
CA PHE A 451 -8.74 -15.44 11.92
C PHE A 451 -9.46 -14.28 12.60
N LEU A 452 -8.73 -13.36 13.25
CA LEU A 452 -9.34 -12.17 13.86
C LEU A 452 -10.01 -11.28 12.81
N VAL A 453 -9.37 -11.07 11.65
CA VAL A 453 -9.95 -10.31 10.53
C VAL A 453 -11.18 -11.03 9.96
N PHE A 454 -11.14 -12.36 9.85
CA PHE A 454 -12.29 -13.18 9.45
C PHE A 454 -13.49 -12.98 10.38
N LEU A 455 -13.27 -12.96 11.69
CA LEU A 455 -14.31 -12.64 12.67
C LEU A 455 -14.85 -11.21 12.50
N ALA A 456 -13.98 -10.23 12.24
CA ALA A 456 -14.40 -8.85 12.00
C ALA A 456 -15.30 -8.70 10.76
N LEU A 457 -15.14 -9.56 9.74
CA LEU A 457 -15.99 -9.56 8.54
C LEU A 457 -17.47 -9.87 8.83
N PHE A 458 -17.80 -10.52 9.95
CA PHE A 458 -19.21 -10.73 10.31
C PHE A 458 -19.95 -9.41 10.55
N PHE A 459 -19.23 -8.38 10.97
CA PHE A 459 -19.79 -7.02 11.20
C PHE A 459 -19.77 -6.15 9.91
N LEU A 460 -19.19 -6.65 8.79
CA LEU A 460 -19.24 -5.95 7.51
C LEU A 460 -20.65 -6.06 6.93
N LYS A 461 -21.30 -4.92 6.68
CA LYS A 461 -22.63 -4.88 6.08
C LYS A 461 -22.57 -5.24 4.59
N PRO A 462 -23.62 -5.85 4.02
CA PRO A 462 -23.73 -6.03 2.57
C PRO A 462 -23.71 -4.67 1.87
N PHE A 463 -22.94 -4.58 0.79
CA PHE A 463 -22.93 -3.38 -0.05
C PHE A 463 -24.12 -3.40 -1.01
N ARG A 464 -24.86 -2.30 -1.07
CA ARG A 464 -25.89 -2.11 -2.08
C ARG A 464 -25.22 -1.69 -3.38
N VAL A 465 -25.30 -2.50 -4.40
CA VAL A 465 -24.90 -2.13 -5.76
C VAL A 465 -26.13 -1.48 -6.39
N THR A 466 -26.02 -0.21 -6.74
CA THR A 466 -27.06 0.46 -7.52
C THR A 466 -27.08 -0.20 -8.91
N SER A 467 -28.16 -0.93 -9.22
CA SER A 467 -28.39 -1.40 -10.59
C SER A 467 -28.48 -0.17 -11.49
N PRO A 468 -27.77 -0.12 -12.62
CA PRO A 468 -28.08 0.89 -13.63
C PRO A 468 -29.51 0.67 -14.11
N ASN A 469 -30.36 1.69 -13.95
CA ASN A 469 -31.65 1.75 -14.64
C ASN A 469 -31.43 1.78 -16.14
#